data_a0eabae105c9c04e991de2a4360ff774
#
_entry.id   a0eabae105c9c04e991de2a4360ff774
#
_cell.length_a   1.000
_cell.length_b   1.000
_cell.length_c   1.000
_cell.angle_alpha   90.00
_cell.angle_beta   90.00
_cell.angle_gamma   90.00
#
_symmetry.space_group_name_H-M   'P 1'
#
loop_
_entity.id
_entity.type
_entity.pdbx_description
1 polymer ?
#
loop_
_entity_poly.entity_id
_entity_poly.type
_entity_poly.pdbx_seq_one_letter_code
_entity_poly.pdbx_strand_id
1 'polypeptide(L)'
;MKYFALLLCIAIAVHAYDRDAAFNYAYRYWDTYNRNYHNYNSEGGDCANFVSQCLIAGGFNLVSLCGSGVAVGVGGTVISTSALGKCLKNSGSWTVSSTKPSNMAKGDVILYPGHSVFVVNGSPNIRVAAHNRDVWMGGVGSNPTYYHFNDGTSGSDCVRTCYSDRCVEDVARDVIRGKYGNGSTRKQKLRDEGCDVTLVQNTVNSMM
;
A
#
# COMPACT_ATOMS: atom_id res chain seq x y z
N MET A 1 -38.87 -5.55 42.67
CA MET A 1 -37.45 -5.70 42.34
C MET A 1 -37.32 -5.50 40.84
N LYS A 2 -36.69 -4.38 40.41
CA LYS A 2 -36.48 -4.03 38.99
C LYS A 2 -35.08 -4.52 38.62
N TYR A 3 -34.99 -5.53 37.78
CA TYR A 3 -33.70 -5.99 37.23
C TYR A 3 -33.24 -5.01 36.16
N PHE A 4 -32.17 -4.25 36.42
CA PHE A 4 -31.45 -3.49 35.41
C PHE A 4 -30.54 -4.47 34.66
N ALA A 5 -30.92 -4.85 33.44
CA ALA A 5 -30.03 -5.58 32.54
C ALA A 5 -28.95 -4.61 32.03
N LEU A 6 -27.74 -4.79 32.55
CA LEU A 6 -26.57 -4.06 32.05
C LEU A 6 -26.19 -4.67 30.69
N LEU A 7 -26.57 -4.03 29.59
CA LEU A 7 -26.08 -4.39 28.25
C LEU A 7 -24.60 -4.01 28.17
N LEU A 8 -23.73 -5.00 28.32
CA LEU A 8 -22.29 -4.85 28.07
C LEU A 8 -22.08 -4.78 26.55
N CYS A 9 -22.04 -3.57 25.99
CA CYS A 9 -21.57 -3.36 24.62
C CYS A 9 -20.07 -3.68 24.56
N ILE A 10 -19.73 -4.91 24.17
CA ILE A 10 -18.37 -5.25 23.78
C ILE A 10 -18.12 -4.53 22.45
N ALA A 11 -17.45 -3.39 22.50
CA ALA A 11 -16.91 -2.76 21.30
C ALA A 11 -15.84 -3.71 20.74
N ILE A 12 -16.21 -4.49 19.74
CA ILE A 12 -15.22 -5.20 18.93
C ILE A 12 -14.42 -4.10 18.25
N ALA A 13 -13.20 -3.85 18.69
CA ALA A 13 -12.27 -3.00 17.98
C ALA A 13 -12.04 -3.66 16.61
N VAL A 14 -12.77 -3.19 15.60
CA VAL A 14 -12.41 -3.46 14.22
C VAL A 14 -11.05 -2.82 14.05
N HIS A 15 -9.98 -3.63 13.97
CA HIS A 15 -8.67 -3.11 13.66
C HIS A 15 -8.78 -2.47 12.28
N ALA A 16 -8.73 -1.16 12.26
CA ALA A 16 -8.66 -0.40 11.02
C ALA A 16 -7.39 -0.84 10.29
N TYR A 17 -7.48 -0.98 8.96
CA TYR A 17 -6.31 -1.29 8.13
C TYR A 17 -5.23 -0.21 8.32
N ASP A 18 -4.08 -0.61 8.84
CA ASP A 18 -2.92 0.24 9.02
C ASP A 18 -2.12 0.32 7.71
N ARG A 19 -2.42 1.35 6.92
CA ARG A 19 -1.76 1.62 5.64
C ARG A 19 -0.27 1.91 5.81
N ASP A 20 0.15 2.43 6.96
CA ASP A 20 1.55 2.75 7.23
C ASP A 20 2.35 1.52 7.58
N ALA A 21 1.81 0.62 8.38
CA ALA A 21 2.42 -0.67 8.64
C ALA A 21 2.58 -1.49 7.34
N ALA A 22 1.55 -1.49 6.47
CA ALA A 22 1.60 -2.13 5.17
C ALA A 22 2.66 -1.52 4.24
N PHE A 23 2.73 -0.19 4.18
CA PHE A 23 3.74 0.54 3.40
C PHE A 23 5.16 0.27 3.92
N ASN A 24 5.38 0.33 5.24
CA ASN A 24 6.68 0.07 5.86
C ASN A 24 7.15 -1.36 5.58
N TYR A 25 6.21 -2.31 5.51
CA TYR A 25 6.52 -3.66 5.09
C TYR A 25 6.96 -3.70 3.63
N ALA A 26 6.18 -3.10 2.72
CA ALA A 26 6.51 -3.02 1.29
C ALA A 26 7.89 -2.39 1.07
N TYR A 27 8.16 -1.28 1.77
CA TYR A 27 9.45 -0.60 1.72
C TYR A 27 10.62 -1.48 2.15
N ARG A 28 10.43 -2.24 3.22
CA ARG A 28 11.49 -3.10 3.77
C ARG A 28 11.82 -4.29 2.88
N TYR A 29 10.84 -4.77 2.10
CA TYR A 29 10.95 -6.06 1.43
C TYR A 29 10.73 -6.01 -0.08
N TRP A 30 10.67 -4.84 -0.74
CA TRP A 30 10.42 -4.76 -2.19
C TRP A 30 11.53 -5.39 -3.05
N ASP A 31 12.78 -5.44 -2.57
CA ASP A 31 13.98 -6.01 -3.23
C ASP A 31 14.58 -7.19 -2.46
N THR A 32 13.97 -7.58 -1.34
CA THR A 32 14.41 -8.68 -0.50
C THR A 32 13.23 -9.55 -0.07
N TYR A 33 13.49 -10.85 0.13
CA TYR A 33 12.45 -11.79 0.53
C TYR A 33 12.47 -12.00 2.05
N ASN A 34 11.32 -11.77 2.69
CA ASN A 34 11.17 -12.03 4.11
C ASN A 34 11.22 -13.54 4.38
N ARG A 35 12.22 -13.99 5.13
CA ARG A 35 12.49 -15.41 5.42
C ARG A 35 11.39 -16.11 6.23
N ASN A 36 10.45 -15.37 6.80
CA ASN A 36 9.29 -15.94 7.49
C ASN A 36 8.18 -16.41 6.52
N TYR A 37 8.33 -16.11 5.23
CA TYR A 37 7.41 -16.51 4.18
C TYR A 37 8.13 -17.34 3.12
N HIS A 38 7.37 -18.15 2.39
CA HIS A 38 7.92 -18.86 1.25
C HIS A 38 8.15 -17.91 0.07
N ASN A 39 9.24 -18.09 -0.65
CA ASN A 39 9.56 -17.33 -1.87
C ASN A 39 9.08 -18.12 -3.09
N TYR A 40 8.03 -17.63 -3.74
CA TYR A 40 7.42 -18.27 -4.92
C TYR A 40 8.01 -17.79 -6.25
N ASN A 41 9.10 -17.04 -6.27
CA ASN A 41 9.64 -16.43 -7.48
C ASN A 41 9.96 -17.47 -8.59
N SER A 42 10.46 -18.64 -8.22
CA SER A 42 10.72 -19.76 -9.12
C SER A 42 9.52 -20.68 -9.40
N GLU A 43 8.38 -20.44 -8.72
CA GLU A 43 7.18 -21.30 -8.73
C GLU A 43 5.97 -20.62 -9.38
N GLY A 44 6.21 -19.71 -10.31
CA GLY A 44 5.13 -18.98 -11.01
C GLY A 44 5.01 -17.51 -10.61
N GLY A 45 5.76 -17.06 -9.61
CA GLY A 45 5.87 -15.67 -9.23
C GLY A 45 5.43 -15.34 -7.81
N ASP A 46 6.09 -14.38 -7.20
CA ASP A 46 5.92 -13.95 -5.80
C ASP A 46 5.07 -12.69 -5.63
N CYS A 47 4.56 -12.10 -6.71
CA CYS A 47 3.90 -10.79 -6.66
C CYS A 47 2.63 -10.76 -5.78
N ALA A 48 1.79 -11.78 -5.86
CA ALA A 48 0.58 -11.88 -5.04
C ALA A 48 0.93 -12.21 -3.58
N ASN A 49 1.95 -13.04 -3.36
CA ASN A 49 2.49 -13.33 -2.04
C ASN A 49 3.04 -12.06 -1.36
N PHE A 50 3.82 -11.26 -2.07
CA PHE A 50 4.33 -9.98 -1.56
C PHE A 50 3.22 -9.00 -1.18
N VAL A 51 2.24 -8.78 -2.09
CA VAL A 51 1.10 -7.90 -1.79
C VAL A 51 0.32 -8.41 -0.58
N SER A 52 0.12 -9.74 -0.49
CA SER A 52 -0.53 -10.36 0.68
C SER A 52 0.23 -10.09 1.98
N GLN A 53 1.56 -10.19 1.97
CA GLN A 53 2.40 -9.89 3.12
C GLN A 53 2.25 -8.42 3.56
N CYS A 54 2.20 -7.48 2.61
CA CYS A 54 1.95 -6.07 2.90
C CYS A 54 0.59 -5.88 3.60
N LEU A 55 -0.46 -6.50 3.06
CA LEU A 55 -1.81 -6.41 3.63
C LEU A 55 -1.87 -7.03 5.03
N ILE A 56 -1.22 -8.17 5.25
CA ILE A 56 -1.13 -8.84 6.56
C ILE A 56 -0.38 -7.94 7.56
N ALA A 57 0.71 -7.31 7.14
CA ALA A 57 1.44 -6.36 7.99
C ALA A 57 0.56 -5.16 8.38
N GLY A 58 -0.37 -4.74 7.52
CA GLY A 58 -1.38 -3.73 7.80
C GLY A 58 -2.59 -4.22 8.61
N GLY A 59 -2.57 -5.48 9.07
CA GLY A 59 -3.60 -6.02 9.97
C GLY A 59 -4.70 -6.85 9.29
N PHE A 60 -4.63 -7.10 7.96
CA PHE A 60 -5.59 -8.00 7.33
C PHE A 60 -5.36 -9.46 7.71
N ASN A 61 -6.42 -10.15 8.09
CA ASN A 61 -6.43 -11.60 8.12
C ASN A 61 -6.99 -12.13 6.79
N LEU A 62 -6.10 -12.38 5.83
CA LEU A 62 -6.51 -12.82 4.49
C LEU A 62 -7.15 -14.20 4.51
N VAL A 63 -6.76 -15.09 5.42
CA VAL A 63 -7.40 -16.42 5.57
C VAL A 63 -8.88 -16.26 5.90
N SER A 64 -9.20 -15.39 6.86
CA SER A 64 -10.58 -15.08 7.23
C SER A 64 -11.33 -14.35 6.12
N LEU A 65 -10.66 -13.41 5.45
CA LEU A 65 -11.23 -12.58 4.39
C LEU A 65 -11.61 -13.41 3.15
N CYS A 66 -10.75 -14.36 2.78
CA CYS A 66 -10.92 -15.18 1.59
C CYS A 66 -11.86 -16.37 1.77
N GLY A 67 -12.10 -16.79 2.99
CA GLY A 67 -12.90 -17.97 3.30
C GLY A 67 -12.25 -19.29 2.86
N SER A 68 -13.01 -20.37 2.94
CA SER A 68 -12.57 -21.71 2.54
C SER A 68 -12.44 -21.84 1.02
N GLY A 69 -11.41 -22.56 0.55
CA GLY A 69 -11.22 -22.88 -0.88
C GLY A 69 -10.21 -22.00 -1.61
N VAL A 70 -9.57 -21.06 -0.94
CA VAL A 70 -8.43 -20.33 -1.48
C VAL A 70 -7.13 -20.96 -0.98
N ALA A 71 -6.22 -21.27 -1.90
CA ALA A 71 -4.88 -21.74 -1.52
C ALA A 71 -4.13 -20.64 -0.80
N VAL A 72 -3.78 -20.91 0.45
CA VAL A 72 -2.99 -19.99 1.28
C VAL A 72 -1.57 -20.51 1.41
N GLY A 73 -0.61 -19.60 1.27
CA GLY A 73 0.80 -19.84 1.53
C GLY A 73 1.15 -19.72 3.00
N VAL A 74 2.44 -19.85 3.28
CA VAL A 74 3.00 -19.69 4.63
C VAL A 74 2.62 -18.31 5.20
N GLY A 75 2.20 -18.28 6.46
CA GLY A 75 1.78 -17.04 7.12
C GLY A 75 0.42 -16.49 6.67
N GLY A 76 -0.39 -17.29 5.95
CA GLY A 76 -1.74 -16.91 5.54
C GLY A 76 -1.80 -16.02 4.30
N THR A 77 -0.74 -15.96 3.51
CA THR A 77 -0.70 -15.21 2.26
C THR A 77 -1.54 -15.86 1.16
N VAL A 78 -2.09 -15.07 0.26
CA VAL A 78 -2.74 -15.54 -0.98
C VAL A 78 -1.72 -15.44 -2.10
N ILE A 79 -1.38 -16.58 -2.70
CA ILE A 79 -0.28 -16.70 -3.67
C ILE A 79 -0.70 -16.55 -5.13
N SER A 80 -1.99 -16.40 -5.40
CA SER A 80 -2.54 -16.21 -6.74
C SER A 80 -3.17 -14.83 -6.88
N THR A 81 -2.79 -14.10 -7.93
CA THR A 81 -3.37 -12.79 -8.27
C THR A 81 -4.90 -12.84 -8.42
N SER A 82 -5.41 -13.86 -9.12
CA SER A 82 -6.86 -13.99 -9.31
C SER A 82 -7.60 -14.32 -8.02
N ALA A 83 -7.01 -15.15 -7.16
CA ALA A 83 -7.57 -15.46 -5.85
C ALA A 83 -7.56 -14.24 -4.94
N LEU A 84 -6.44 -13.49 -4.90
CA LEU A 84 -6.34 -12.25 -4.13
C LEU A 84 -7.40 -11.24 -4.56
N GLY A 85 -7.58 -11.02 -5.87
CA GLY A 85 -8.60 -10.12 -6.40
C GLY A 85 -10.02 -10.52 -6.01
N LYS A 86 -10.35 -11.82 -6.06
CA LYS A 86 -11.64 -12.33 -5.59
C LYS A 86 -11.85 -12.10 -4.09
N CYS A 87 -10.83 -12.36 -3.28
CA CYS A 87 -10.87 -12.11 -1.83
C CYS A 87 -11.17 -10.65 -1.51
N LEU A 88 -10.38 -9.73 -2.06
CA LEU A 88 -10.54 -8.30 -1.83
C LEU A 88 -11.92 -7.82 -2.26
N LYS A 89 -12.38 -8.22 -3.46
CA LYS A 89 -13.69 -7.85 -3.97
C LYS A 89 -14.84 -8.38 -3.10
N ASN A 90 -14.77 -9.64 -2.68
CA ASN A 90 -15.85 -10.31 -1.95
C ASN A 90 -15.93 -9.86 -0.47
N SER A 91 -14.89 -9.27 0.07
CA SER A 91 -14.90 -8.73 1.44
C SER A 91 -15.86 -7.56 1.64
N GLY A 92 -16.28 -6.89 0.56
CA GLY A 92 -17.10 -5.67 0.61
C GLY A 92 -16.36 -4.43 1.11
N SER A 93 -15.11 -4.57 1.55
CA SER A 93 -14.31 -3.47 2.08
C SER A 93 -13.48 -2.73 1.02
N TRP A 94 -13.54 -3.19 -0.22
CA TRP A 94 -12.77 -2.62 -1.33
C TRP A 94 -13.65 -2.18 -2.48
N THR A 95 -13.46 -0.96 -2.94
CA THR A 95 -14.00 -0.48 -4.22
C THR A 95 -13.11 -0.97 -5.35
N VAL A 96 -13.72 -1.61 -6.36
CA VAL A 96 -12.99 -2.19 -7.50
C VAL A 96 -13.36 -1.45 -8.77
N SER A 97 -12.36 -1.00 -9.54
CA SER A 97 -12.55 -0.22 -10.77
C SER A 97 -11.56 -0.62 -11.86
N SER A 98 -11.99 -0.61 -13.12
CA SER A 98 -11.12 -0.69 -14.29
C SER A 98 -10.60 0.69 -14.75
N THR A 99 -11.20 1.77 -14.26
CA THR A 99 -10.74 3.12 -14.51
C THR A 99 -9.97 3.65 -13.30
N LYS A 100 -8.95 4.49 -13.55
CA LYS A 100 -8.11 5.06 -12.49
C LYS A 100 -8.95 5.90 -11.53
N PRO A 101 -9.09 5.50 -10.26
CA PRO A 101 -9.81 6.30 -9.27
C PRO A 101 -9.01 7.56 -8.89
N SER A 102 -9.73 8.64 -8.56
CA SER A 102 -9.09 9.87 -8.05
C SER A 102 -8.64 9.76 -6.59
N ASN A 103 -9.13 8.74 -5.88
CA ASN A 103 -8.93 8.52 -4.45
C ASN A 103 -8.03 7.32 -4.11
N MET A 104 -7.24 6.82 -5.08
CA MET A 104 -6.24 5.80 -4.74
C MET A 104 -5.30 6.32 -3.66
N ALA A 105 -5.02 5.50 -2.68
CA ALA A 105 -4.18 5.85 -1.54
C ALA A 105 -3.03 4.84 -1.36
N LYS A 106 -2.01 5.24 -0.63
CA LYS A 106 -0.97 4.32 -0.11
C LYS A 106 -1.63 3.13 0.59
N GLY A 107 -1.18 1.94 0.33
CA GLY A 107 -1.79 0.72 0.89
C GLY A 107 -2.87 0.08 0.02
N ASP A 108 -3.27 0.72 -1.05
CA ASP A 108 -4.18 0.13 -2.03
C ASP A 108 -3.46 -0.92 -2.90
N VAL A 109 -4.22 -1.63 -3.71
CA VAL A 109 -3.72 -2.72 -4.54
C VAL A 109 -4.11 -2.51 -5.99
N ILE A 110 -3.21 -2.83 -6.91
CA ILE A 110 -3.51 -2.88 -8.34
C ILE A 110 -3.18 -4.28 -8.84
N LEU A 111 -4.13 -4.87 -9.56
CA LEU A 111 -3.97 -6.19 -10.16
C LEU A 111 -4.00 -6.10 -11.68
N TYR A 112 -3.19 -6.92 -12.31
CA TYR A 112 -3.14 -7.15 -13.75
C TYR A 112 -3.40 -8.63 -14.02
N PRO A 113 -3.65 -9.07 -15.26
CA PRO A 113 -3.62 -10.47 -15.60
C PRO A 113 -2.27 -11.10 -15.22
N GLY A 114 -2.27 -11.96 -14.19
CA GLY A 114 -1.08 -12.66 -13.72
C GLY A 114 -0.07 -11.83 -12.89
N HIS A 115 -0.39 -10.58 -12.50
CA HIS A 115 0.54 -9.76 -11.71
C HIS A 115 -0.19 -8.90 -10.67
N SER A 116 0.44 -8.74 -9.51
CA SER A 116 -0.08 -7.95 -8.38
C SER A 116 0.94 -6.92 -7.96
N VAL A 117 0.50 -5.70 -7.66
CA VAL A 117 1.36 -4.63 -7.16
C VAL A 117 0.71 -3.90 -6.00
N PHE A 118 1.54 -3.43 -5.08
CA PHE A 118 1.13 -2.67 -3.91
C PHE A 118 1.31 -1.17 -4.16
N VAL A 119 0.30 -0.36 -3.85
CA VAL A 119 0.37 1.10 -4.03
C VAL A 119 1.17 1.71 -2.90
N VAL A 120 2.29 2.35 -3.25
CA VAL A 120 3.18 3.05 -2.31
C VAL A 120 2.99 4.56 -2.33
N ASN A 121 2.39 5.10 -3.39
CA ASN A 121 1.93 6.48 -3.48
C ASN A 121 0.60 6.53 -4.24
N GLY A 122 -0.35 7.29 -3.73
CA GLY A 122 -1.70 7.36 -4.26
C GLY A 122 -1.90 8.35 -5.41
N SER A 123 -3.15 8.69 -5.68
CA SER A 123 -3.54 9.68 -6.68
C SER A 123 -3.01 11.08 -6.33
N PRO A 124 -2.70 11.94 -7.32
CA PRO A 124 -2.82 11.70 -8.77
C PRO A 124 -1.66 10.89 -9.38
N ASN A 125 -0.53 10.77 -8.69
CA ASN A 125 0.73 10.18 -9.18
C ASN A 125 0.95 8.80 -8.58
N ILE A 126 0.10 7.85 -8.93
CA ILE A 126 0.17 6.49 -8.38
C ILE A 126 1.54 5.87 -8.67
N ARG A 127 2.18 5.36 -7.60
CA ARG A 127 3.42 4.59 -7.64
C ARG A 127 3.22 3.26 -6.92
N VAL A 128 3.94 2.26 -7.38
CA VAL A 128 3.75 0.89 -6.92
C VAL A 128 5.07 0.22 -6.55
N ALA A 129 4.97 -0.79 -5.69
CA ALA A 129 6.03 -1.76 -5.41
C ALA A 129 5.57 -3.17 -5.80
N ALA A 130 6.49 -4.01 -6.23
CA ALA A 130 6.21 -5.38 -6.62
C ALA A 130 7.43 -6.29 -6.54
N HIS A 131 7.21 -7.58 -6.27
CA HIS A 131 8.17 -8.67 -6.49
C HIS A 131 8.12 -9.20 -7.93
N ASN A 132 9.04 -10.06 -8.28
CA ASN A 132 9.34 -10.66 -9.59
C ASN A 132 10.13 -9.75 -10.54
N ARG A 133 10.10 -8.45 -10.35
CA ARG A 133 10.93 -7.48 -11.06
C ARG A 133 11.56 -6.49 -10.09
N ASP A 134 11.33 -6.68 -8.79
CA ASP A 134 11.85 -5.87 -7.69
C ASP A 134 11.69 -4.38 -7.97
N VAL A 135 10.42 -3.96 -8.07
CA VAL A 135 10.06 -2.59 -8.42
C VAL A 135 9.77 -1.79 -7.15
N TRP A 136 10.38 -0.62 -7.04
CA TRP A 136 10.04 0.42 -6.08
C TRP A 136 9.71 1.72 -6.82
N MET A 137 8.60 2.36 -6.42
CA MET A 137 8.12 3.61 -7.04
C MET A 137 7.88 3.49 -8.56
N GLY A 138 7.52 2.28 -9.02
CA GLY A 138 7.18 2.04 -10.41
C GLY A 138 5.89 2.74 -10.85
N GLY A 139 5.76 2.97 -12.15
CA GLY A 139 4.52 3.48 -12.74
C GLY A 139 3.45 2.40 -12.87
N VAL A 140 2.20 2.82 -13.06
CA VAL A 140 1.09 1.92 -13.37
C VAL A 140 1.18 1.47 -14.83
N GLY A 141 1.11 0.16 -15.05
CA GLY A 141 1.11 -0.45 -16.40
C GLY A 141 -0.23 -0.38 -17.10
N SER A 142 -0.34 -1.10 -18.24
CA SER A 142 -1.59 -1.20 -19.03
C SER A 142 -2.57 -2.22 -18.43
N ASN A 143 -3.86 -1.99 -18.67
CA ASN A 143 -4.97 -2.86 -18.26
C ASN A 143 -5.03 -3.19 -16.74
N PRO A 144 -4.92 -2.19 -15.85
CA PRO A 144 -5.01 -2.39 -14.42
C PRO A 144 -6.45 -2.61 -13.97
N THR A 145 -6.60 -3.36 -12.88
CA THR A 145 -7.79 -3.31 -12.02
C THR A 145 -7.37 -2.73 -10.69
N TYR A 146 -8.00 -1.64 -10.29
CA TYR A 146 -7.71 -0.90 -9.07
C TYR A 146 -8.57 -1.41 -7.93
N TYR A 147 -7.97 -1.59 -6.78
CA TYR A 147 -8.62 -1.97 -5.52
C TYR A 147 -8.31 -0.90 -4.49
N HIS A 148 -9.31 -0.10 -4.15
CA HIS A 148 -9.22 0.95 -3.13
C HIS A 148 -9.92 0.49 -1.86
N PHE A 149 -9.21 0.53 -0.72
CA PHE A 149 -9.79 0.17 0.57
C PHE A 149 -10.68 1.29 1.11
N ASN A 150 -11.91 0.95 1.51
CA ASN A 150 -12.95 1.90 1.95
C ASN A 150 -12.80 2.26 3.44
N ASP A 151 -11.75 2.98 3.80
CA ASP A 151 -11.49 3.45 5.17
C ASP A 151 -11.89 4.92 5.40
N GLY A 152 -12.51 5.53 4.41
CA GLY A 152 -12.87 6.96 4.43
C GLY A 152 -11.68 7.87 4.11
N THR A 153 -10.50 7.34 3.83
CA THR A 153 -9.38 8.15 3.34
C THR A 153 -9.65 8.55 1.90
N SER A 154 -9.88 9.82 1.64
CA SER A 154 -9.88 10.34 0.28
C SER A 154 -8.43 10.58 -0.15
N GLY A 155 -8.03 10.02 -1.29
CA GLY A 155 -6.70 10.23 -1.86
C GLY A 155 -6.36 11.68 -2.22
N SER A 156 -7.26 12.62 -1.90
CA SER A 156 -7.14 14.03 -2.27
C SER A 156 -6.41 14.89 -1.23
N ASP A 157 -6.20 14.40 -0.02
CA ASP A 157 -5.77 15.30 1.04
C ASP A 157 -4.25 15.41 1.23
N CYS A 158 -3.48 14.46 0.68
CA CYS A 158 -2.02 14.56 0.77
C CYS A 158 -1.34 13.47 -0.06
N VAL A 159 -0.54 13.84 -1.02
CA VAL A 159 0.40 12.93 -1.68
C VAL A 159 1.57 12.68 -0.73
N ARG A 160 1.61 11.50 -0.12
CA ARG A 160 2.71 11.12 0.78
C ARG A 160 3.88 10.60 -0.04
N THR A 161 5.06 11.05 0.25
CA THR A 161 6.24 10.82 -0.61
C THR A 161 7.46 10.28 0.13
N CYS A 162 7.44 10.32 1.47
CA CYS A 162 8.56 9.90 2.33
C CYS A 162 8.13 8.72 3.22
N TYR A 163 9.11 8.07 3.88
CA TYR A 163 8.84 7.04 4.90
C TYR A 163 8.09 7.57 6.12
N SER A 164 8.32 8.84 6.45
CA SER A 164 7.49 9.56 7.39
C SER A 164 6.20 9.95 6.69
N ASP A 165 5.09 9.86 7.38
CA ASP A 165 3.72 10.16 6.90
C ASP A 165 3.51 11.60 6.38
N ARG A 166 4.59 12.21 5.89
CA ARG A 166 4.63 13.61 5.46
C ARG A 166 4.09 13.77 4.04
N CYS A 167 3.25 14.77 3.89
CA CYS A 167 2.76 15.20 2.59
C CYS A 167 3.90 15.74 1.72
N VAL A 168 3.85 15.48 0.43
CA VAL A 168 4.85 16.01 -0.51
C VAL A 168 4.93 17.54 -0.45
N GLU A 169 3.79 18.18 -0.24
CA GLU A 169 3.70 19.64 -0.09
C GLU A 169 4.44 20.14 1.15
N ASP A 170 4.37 19.44 2.28
CA ASP A 170 5.08 19.81 3.50
C ASP A 170 6.59 19.60 3.34
N VAL A 171 6.99 18.51 2.69
CA VAL A 171 8.40 18.27 2.36
C VAL A 171 8.90 19.31 1.36
N ALA A 172 8.11 19.67 0.35
CA ALA A 172 8.45 20.72 -0.62
C ALA A 172 8.61 22.08 0.06
N ARG A 173 7.72 22.45 1.00
CA ARG A 173 7.88 23.67 1.82
C ARG A 173 9.16 23.65 2.64
N ASP A 174 9.52 22.51 3.22
CA ASP A 174 10.78 22.35 3.96
C ASP A 174 12.00 22.43 3.05
N VAL A 175 11.91 21.94 1.82
CA VAL A 175 12.94 22.13 0.79
C VAL A 175 13.09 23.61 0.44
N ILE A 176 11.99 24.31 0.21
CA ILE A 176 11.98 25.77 -0.07
C ILE A 176 12.60 26.56 1.10
N ARG A 177 12.32 26.14 2.34
CA ARG A 177 12.89 26.73 3.55
C ARG A 177 14.38 26.37 3.78
N GLY A 178 14.98 25.55 2.91
CA GLY A 178 16.39 25.17 2.97
C GLY A 178 16.76 24.05 3.94
N LYS A 179 15.80 23.38 4.59
CA LYS A 179 16.08 22.31 5.57
C LYS A 179 16.91 21.15 4.99
N TYR A 180 16.73 20.88 3.72
CA TYR A 180 17.41 19.78 3.01
C TYR A 180 18.74 20.22 2.37
N GLY A 181 19.09 21.51 2.41
CA GLY A 181 20.25 22.06 1.68
C GLY A 181 20.03 22.12 0.17
N ASN A 182 21.11 22.09 -0.62
CA ASN A 182 21.05 22.25 -2.07
C ASN A 182 21.70 21.09 -2.84
N GLY A 183 21.37 20.97 -4.13
CA GLY A 183 22.03 20.07 -5.07
C GLY A 183 22.01 18.57 -4.63
N SER A 184 23.18 17.95 -4.64
CA SER A 184 23.34 16.54 -4.30
C SER A 184 23.00 16.24 -2.83
N THR A 185 23.34 17.15 -1.91
CA THR A 185 23.03 17.01 -0.49
C THR A 185 21.51 16.93 -0.25
N ARG A 186 20.73 17.80 -0.92
CA ARG A 186 19.25 17.73 -0.88
C ARG A 186 18.74 16.39 -1.35
N LYS A 187 19.21 15.95 -2.53
CA LYS A 187 18.78 14.68 -3.11
C LYS A 187 19.10 13.49 -2.20
N GLN A 188 20.27 13.51 -1.56
CA GLN A 188 20.66 12.43 -0.66
C GLN A 188 19.78 12.40 0.58
N LYS A 189 19.59 13.52 1.27
CA LYS A 189 18.73 13.61 2.46
C LYS A 189 17.30 13.18 2.18
N LEU A 190 16.73 13.59 1.03
CA LEU A 190 15.39 13.16 0.62
C LEU A 190 15.33 11.64 0.39
N ARG A 191 16.36 11.03 -0.21
CA ARG A 191 16.45 9.58 -0.35
C ARG A 191 16.57 8.87 0.99
N ASP A 192 17.37 9.41 1.91
CA ASP A 192 17.59 8.85 3.25
C ASP A 192 16.26 8.85 4.06
N GLU A 193 15.39 9.84 3.83
CA GLU A 193 14.03 9.89 4.37
C GLU A 193 13.02 9.09 3.51
N GLY A 194 13.49 8.42 2.45
CA GLY A 194 12.65 7.62 1.54
C GLY A 194 11.68 8.42 0.70
N CYS A 195 11.99 9.69 0.45
CA CYS A 195 11.16 10.53 -0.36
C CYS A 195 11.41 10.28 -1.87
N ASP A 196 10.35 10.36 -2.68
CA ASP A 196 10.51 10.50 -4.13
C ASP A 196 11.08 11.88 -4.45
N VAL A 197 12.38 11.92 -4.73
CA VAL A 197 13.11 13.15 -5.01
C VAL A 197 12.54 13.90 -6.21
N THR A 198 12.06 13.17 -7.23
CA THR A 198 11.49 13.77 -8.44
C THR A 198 10.14 14.40 -8.15
N LEU A 199 9.30 13.70 -7.40
CA LEU A 199 8.00 14.21 -6.99
C LEU A 199 8.14 15.44 -6.10
N VAL A 200 9.01 15.41 -5.11
CA VAL A 200 9.31 16.56 -4.25
C VAL A 200 9.80 17.75 -5.08
N GLN A 201 10.72 17.53 -6.03
CA GLN A 201 11.23 18.63 -6.85
C GLN A 201 10.16 19.22 -7.76
N ASN A 202 9.30 18.38 -8.35
CA ASN A 202 8.18 18.86 -9.19
C ASN A 202 7.19 19.69 -8.36
N THR A 203 6.92 19.24 -7.11
CA THR A 203 6.06 19.99 -6.18
C THR A 203 6.70 21.31 -5.77
N VAL A 204 8.00 21.34 -5.49
CA VAL A 204 8.75 22.58 -5.23
C VAL A 204 8.60 23.55 -6.42
N ASN A 205 8.81 23.06 -7.65
CA ASN A 205 8.73 23.88 -8.84
C ASN A 205 7.30 24.45 -9.09
N SER A 206 6.26 23.74 -8.65
CA SER A 206 4.88 24.21 -8.76
C SER A 206 4.48 25.22 -7.68
N MET A 207 5.27 25.34 -6.59
CA MET A 207 5.03 26.25 -5.47
C MET A 207 5.84 27.56 -5.59
N MET A 208 6.79 27.62 -6.53
CA MET A 208 7.64 28.80 -6.79
C MET A 208 7.14 29.62 -7.96
#